data_c5294ade43b6bcfd6fc26a85f2eaf16a
#
_entry.id   c5294ade43b6bcfd6fc26a85f2eaf16a
#
_cell.length_a   1.000
_cell.length_b   1.000
_cell.length_c   1.000
_cell.angle_alpha   90.00
_cell.angle_beta   90.00
_cell.angle_gamma   90.00
#
_symmetry.space_group_name_H-M   'P 1'
#
loop_
_entity.id
_entity.type
_entity.pdbx_description
1 polymer ?
#
loop_
_entity_poly.entity_id
_entity_poly.type
_entity_poly.pdbx_seq_one_letter_code
_entity_poly.pdbx_strand_id
1 'polypeptide(L)'
;MYIGDYLGRREIYSPDTLAIIDAGKAPELRLTFKQWNRRVNRLANWLSATAKVGFRDRVAILARDGIEHLDSFYACGKLGAIHTALNWRLHWREIVALIEDTQPKVLIYSDDFIDSVREIEKAI
;
A
#
# COMPACT_ATOMS: atom_id res chain seq x y z
N MET A 1 12.14 12.80 13.71
CA MET A 1 11.60 11.57 14.32
C MET A 1 10.92 10.74 13.25
N TYR A 2 11.38 9.54 13.05
CA TYR A 2 10.70 8.64 12.12
C TYR A 2 9.50 8.02 12.82
N ILE A 3 8.32 8.32 12.32
CA ILE A 3 7.08 7.68 12.78
C ILE A 3 6.97 6.25 12.21
N GLY A 4 7.93 5.86 11.40
CA GLY A 4 7.84 4.86 10.34
C GLY A 4 7.53 3.43 10.71
N ASP A 5 7.99 2.86 11.82
CA ASP A 5 7.89 1.41 12.02
C ASP A 5 7.06 1.01 13.24
N TYR A 6 5.80 1.39 13.23
CA TYR A 6 4.86 1.00 14.29
C TYR A 6 4.62 -0.50 14.36
N LEU A 7 4.55 -1.18 13.19
CA LEU A 7 4.30 -2.62 13.17
C LEU A 7 5.47 -3.42 13.71
N GLY A 8 6.71 -3.01 13.44
CA GLY A 8 7.89 -3.65 14.02
C GLY A 8 7.87 -3.59 15.53
N ARG A 9 7.47 -2.45 16.10
CA ARG A 9 7.29 -2.28 17.54
C ARG A 9 6.19 -3.18 18.08
N ARG A 10 5.07 -3.32 17.38
CA ARG A 10 3.97 -4.21 17.79
C ARG A 10 4.36 -5.67 17.75
N GLU A 11 5.18 -6.09 16.79
CA GLU A 11 5.70 -7.45 16.78
C GLU A 11 6.53 -7.75 18.02
N ILE A 12 7.31 -6.78 18.50
CA ILE A 12 8.14 -6.95 19.72
C ILE A 12 7.26 -7.07 20.97
N TYR A 13 6.29 -6.17 21.14
CA TYR A 13 5.52 -6.06 22.38
C TYR A 13 4.25 -6.90 22.44
N SER A 14 3.64 -7.20 21.31
CA SER A 14 2.35 -7.89 21.23
C SER A 14 2.26 -8.82 20.00
N PRO A 15 3.22 -9.72 19.79
CA PRO A 15 3.34 -10.48 18.51
C PRO A 15 2.11 -11.35 18.23
N ASP A 16 1.51 -11.94 19.25
CA ASP A 16 0.44 -12.93 19.11
C ASP A 16 -0.97 -12.33 19.27
N THR A 17 -1.05 -11.01 19.47
CA THR A 17 -2.34 -10.31 19.56
C THR A 17 -2.94 -10.17 18.16
N LEU A 18 -4.23 -10.45 18.02
CA LEU A 18 -4.98 -10.22 16.78
C LEU A 18 -4.92 -8.73 16.42
N ALA A 19 -4.37 -8.42 15.27
CA ALA A 19 -4.13 -7.05 14.85
C ALA A 19 -5.19 -6.55 13.86
N ILE A 20 -5.60 -7.42 12.92
CA ILE A 20 -6.47 -7.02 11.82
C ILE A 20 -7.36 -8.16 11.38
N ILE A 21 -8.58 -7.81 11.02
CA ILE A 21 -9.56 -8.70 10.38
C ILE A 21 -10.02 -8.01 9.10
N ASP A 22 -9.79 -8.63 7.96
CA ASP A 22 -10.38 -8.19 6.70
C ASP A 22 -11.61 -9.07 6.39
N ALA A 23 -12.78 -8.55 6.74
CA ALA A 23 -14.06 -9.24 6.55
C ALA A 23 -14.52 -9.23 5.08
N GLY A 24 -13.86 -8.44 4.23
CA GLY A 24 -14.11 -8.41 2.78
C GLY A 24 -13.50 -9.60 2.04
N LYS A 25 -12.63 -10.37 2.68
CA LYS A 25 -12.06 -11.60 2.11
C LYS A 25 -12.96 -12.80 2.39
N ALA A 26 -12.91 -13.80 1.51
CA ALA A 26 -13.67 -15.05 1.68
C ALA A 26 -12.72 -16.27 1.52
N PRO A 27 -12.31 -16.93 2.61
CA PRO A 27 -12.68 -16.67 4.01
C PRO A 27 -12.08 -15.35 4.54
N GLU A 28 -12.65 -14.82 5.64
CA GLU A 28 -12.11 -13.59 6.23
C GLU A 28 -10.64 -13.77 6.62
N LEU A 29 -9.85 -12.75 6.40
CA LEU A 29 -8.43 -12.74 6.74
C LEU A 29 -8.24 -12.23 8.17
N ARG A 30 -7.54 -13.00 8.99
CA ARG A 30 -7.23 -12.66 10.38
C ARG A 30 -5.72 -12.77 10.57
N LEU A 31 -5.09 -11.70 11.02
CA LEU A 31 -3.63 -11.67 11.24
C LEU A 31 -3.30 -11.13 12.62
N THR A 32 -2.32 -11.78 13.27
CA THR A 32 -1.65 -11.24 14.45
C THR A 32 -0.72 -10.10 14.03
N PHE A 33 -0.23 -9.30 14.99
CA PHE A 33 0.78 -8.27 14.70
C PHE A 33 2.04 -8.85 14.06
N LYS A 34 2.50 -10.00 14.54
CA LYS A 34 3.65 -10.69 13.96
C LYS A 34 3.42 -11.08 12.50
N GLN A 35 2.29 -11.70 12.19
CA GLN A 35 1.94 -12.11 10.83
C GLN A 35 1.81 -10.90 9.90
N TRP A 36 1.13 -9.87 10.37
CA TRP A 36 0.93 -8.66 9.58
C TRP A 36 2.24 -7.89 9.36
N ASN A 37 3.06 -7.72 10.40
CA ASN A 37 4.36 -7.08 10.24
C ASN A 37 5.25 -7.80 9.21
N ARG A 38 5.28 -9.12 9.24
CA ARG A 38 6.03 -9.92 8.26
C ARG A 38 5.51 -9.77 6.84
N ARG A 39 4.20 -9.69 6.68
CA ARG A 39 3.55 -9.40 5.40
C ARG A 39 3.96 -8.02 4.87
N VAL A 40 3.89 -7.01 5.70
CA VAL A 40 4.29 -5.63 5.35
C VAL A 40 5.79 -5.54 5.08
N ASN A 41 6.62 -6.26 5.82
CA ASN A 41 8.06 -6.32 5.56
C ASN A 41 8.36 -6.87 4.16
N ARG A 42 7.64 -7.89 3.71
CA ARG A 42 7.81 -8.42 2.35
C ARG A 42 7.48 -7.36 1.29
N LEU A 43 6.40 -6.63 1.47
CA LEU A 43 6.04 -5.53 0.57
C LEU A 43 7.10 -4.41 0.60
N ALA A 44 7.53 -4.00 1.78
CA ALA A 44 8.57 -2.98 1.92
C ALA A 44 9.88 -3.40 1.27
N ASN A 45 10.29 -4.64 1.43
CA ASN A 45 11.50 -5.18 0.79
C ASN A 45 11.38 -5.16 -0.73
N TRP A 46 10.24 -5.55 -1.28
CA TRP A 46 10.01 -5.49 -2.72
C TRP A 46 10.03 -4.06 -3.24
N LEU A 47 9.34 -3.15 -2.57
CA LEU A 47 9.31 -1.73 -2.93
C LEU A 47 10.73 -1.14 -2.94
N SER A 48 11.53 -1.45 -1.94
CA SER A 48 12.91 -0.96 -1.83
C SER A 48 13.86 -1.62 -2.84
N ALA A 49 13.89 -2.94 -2.87
CA ALA A 49 14.88 -3.68 -3.66
C ALA A 49 14.56 -3.72 -5.15
N THR A 50 13.29 -3.87 -5.52
CA THR A 50 12.86 -4.03 -6.92
C THR A 50 12.37 -2.72 -7.52
N ALA A 51 11.46 -2.04 -6.84
CA ALA A 51 10.89 -0.78 -7.34
C ALA A 51 11.74 0.45 -6.99
N LYS A 52 12.79 0.28 -6.21
CA LYS A 52 13.74 1.34 -5.82
C LYS A 52 13.07 2.52 -5.10
N VAL A 53 12.03 2.24 -4.36
CA VAL A 53 11.34 3.22 -3.52
C VAL A 53 12.19 3.54 -2.29
N GLY A 54 12.40 4.79 -2.02
CA GLY A 54 13.13 5.29 -0.87
C GLY A 54 12.47 6.48 -0.20
N PHE A 55 13.25 7.18 0.58
CA PHE A 55 12.79 8.33 1.37
C PHE A 55 12.14 9.40 0.47
N ARG A 56 10.92 9.81 0.83
CA ARG A 56 10.08 10.79 0.12
C ARG A 56 9.58 10.39 -1.27
N ASP A 57 9.90 9.19 -1.74
CA ASP A 57 9.23 8.69 -2.94
C ASP A 57 7.74 8.47 -2.67
N ARG A 58 6.90 8.65 -3.70
CA ARG A 58 5.45 8.46 -3.59
C ARG A 58 5.08 7.09 -4.13
N VAL A 59 4.23 6.40 -3.38
CA VAL A 59 3.63 5.12 -3.77
C VAL A 59 2.12 5.30 -3.79
N ALA A 60 1.52 5.16 -4.95
CA ALA A 60 0.07 5.25 -5.11
C ALA A 60 -0.58 3.86 -5.04
N ILE A 61 -1.81 3.83 -4.57
CA ILE A 61 -2.64 2.62 -4.58
C ILE A 61 -4.02 2.92 -5.14
N LEU A 62 -4.46 2.07 -6.07
CA LEU A 62 -5.79 2.08 -6.67
C LEU A 62 -6.46 0.74 -6.39
N ALA A 63 -7.21 0.68 -5.31
CA ALA A 63 -7.90 -0.51 -4.85
C ALA A 63 -9.12 -0.11 -4.02
N ARG A 64 -10.07 -1.02 -3.88
CA ARG A 64 -11.16 -0.87 -2.91
C ARG A 64 -10.61 -1.01 -1.50
N ASP A 65 -11.38 -0.57 -0.51
CA ASP A 65 -10.98 -0.66 0.89
C ASP A 65 -10.69 -2.11 1.30
N GLY A 66 -9.55 -2.30 1.94
CA GLY A 66 -9.09 -3.61 2.37
C GLY A 66 -7.72 -3.53 3.00
N ILE A 67 -7.21 -4.68 3.42
CA ILE A 67 -5.90 -4.78 4.09
C ILE A 67 -4.76 -4.23 3.21
N GLU A 68 -4.89 -4.31 1.90
CA GLU A 68 -3.87 -3.85 0.95
C GLU A 68 -3.54 -2.36 1.12
N HIS A 69 -4.55 -1.53 1.42
CA HIS A 69 -4.34 -0.11 1.73
C HIS A 69 -3.49 0.07 2.99
N LEU A 70 -3.77 -0.71 4.02
CA LEU A 70 -3.01 -0.67 5.27
C LEU A 70 -1.60 -1.24 5.09
N ASP A 71 -1.46 -2.32 4.33
CA ASP A 71 -0.15 -2.88 3.97
C ASP A 71 0.72 -1.82 3.29
N SER A 72 0.18 -1.14 2.29
CA SER A 72 0.87 -0.08 1.55
C SER A 72 1.24 1.10 2.44
N PHE A 73 0.31 1.54 3.29
CA PHE A 73 0.54 2.62 4.23
C PHE A 73 1.71 2.32 5.18
N TYR A 74 1.70 1.16 5.81
CA TYR A 74 2.75 0.79 6.77
C TYR A 74 4.07 0.42 6.09
N ALA A 75 4.05 -0.13 4.89
CA ALA A 75 5.26 -0.36 4.11
C ALA A 75 5.94 0.98 3.74
N CYS A 76 5.17 1.96 3.30
CA CYS A 76 5.68 3.31 3.06
C CYS A 76 6.27 3.93 4.32
N GLY A 77 5.61 3.74 5.48
CA GLY A 77 6.12 4.19 6.76
C GLY A 77 7.51 3.62 7.09
N LYS A 78 7.72 2.33 6.85
CA LYS A 78 9.02 1.67 7.06
C LYS A 78 10.14 2.25 6.17
N LEU A 79 9.80 2.70 4.97
CA LEU A 79 10.75 3.23 3.98
C LEU A 79 10.92 4.76 4.04
N GLY A 80 10.11 5.45 4.82
CA GLY A 80 10.05 6.91 4.77
C GLY A 80 9.45 7.43 3.46
N ALA A 81 8.71 6.60 2.75
CA ALA A 81 8.00 6.95 1.53
C ALA A 81 6.63 7.57 1.85
N ILE A 82 6.04 8.21 0.86
CA ILE A 82 4.75 8.89 0.97
C ILE A 82 3.68 8.01 0.33
N HIS A 83 2.69 7.61 1.13
CA HIS A 83 1.56 6.83 0.66
C HIS A 83 0.50 7.74 0.05
N THR A 84 0.05 7.43 -1.16
CA THR A 84 -0.97 8.17 -1.90
C THR A 84 -2.13 7.24 -2.24
N ALA A 85 -3.21 7.32 -1.48
CA ALA A 85 -4.42 6.57 -1.77
C ALA A 85 -5.26 7.29 -2.82
N LEU A 86 -5.52 6.61 -3.94
CA LEU A 86 -6.37 7.13 -5.01
C LEU A 86 -7.82 6.69 -4.78
N ASN A 87 -8.77 7.58 -5.00
CA ASN A 87 -10.18 7.23 -4.88
C ASN A 87 -10.59 6.36 -6.08
N TRP A 88 -10.89 5.10 -5.83
CA TRP A 88 -11.23 4.12 -6.87
C TRP A 88 -12.54 4.41 -7.62
N ARG A 89 -13.39 5.32 -7.07
CA ARG A 89 -14.64 5.74 -7.72
C ARG A 89 -14.43 6.78 -8.83
N LEU A 90 -13.22 7.35 -8.92
CA LEU A 90 -12.90 8.32 -9.94
C LEU A 90 -12.75 7.67 -11.32
N HIS A 91 -13.10 8.42 -12.35
CA HIS A 91 -12.81 8.02 -13.71
C HIS A 91 -11.29 8.04 -13.96
N TRP A 92 -10.79 7.16 -14.82
CA TRP A 92 -9.35 7.05 -15.08
C TRP A 92 -8.69 8.37 -15.49
N ARG A 93 -9.41 9.27 -16.20
CA ARG A 93 -8.90 10.59 -16.57
C ARG A 93 -8.62 11.48 -15.36
N GLU A 94 -9.46 11.39 -14.36
CA GLU A 94 -9.27 12.12 -13.10
C GLU A 94 -8.08 11.55 -12.32
N ILE A 95 -7.90 10.22 -12.37
CA ILE A 95 -6.75 9.55 -11.77
C ILE A 95 -5.46 9.98 -12.46
N VAL A 96 -5.45 10.10 -13.79
CA VAL A 96 -4.29 10.63 -14.54
C VAL A 96 -3.87 12.00 -14.00
N ALA A 97 -4.81 12.92 -13.79
CA ALA A 97 -4.49 14.23 -13.24
C ALA A 97 -3.85 14.15 -11.85
N LEU A 98 -4.34 13.25 -10.99
CA LEU A 98 -3.75 13.01 -9.67
C LEU A 98 -2.33 12.40 -9.77
N ILE A 99 -2.12 11.49 -10.71
CA ILE A 99 -0.81 10.89 -10.96
C ILE A 99 0.19 11.93 -11.49
N GLU A 100 -0.24 12.78 -12.39
CA GLU A 100 0.59 13.87 -12.91
C GLU A 100 0.98 14.87 -11.82
N ASP A 101 0.08 15.16 -10.90
CA ASP A 101 0.33 16.06 -9.78
C ASP A 101 1.26 15.43 -8.73
N THR A 102 1.01 14.19 -8.34
CA THR A 102 1.75 13.52 -7.26
C THR A 102 3.00 12.80 -7.74
N GLN A 103 3.07 12.43 -9.00
CA GLN A 103 4.18 11.70 -9.61
C GLN A 103 4.66 10.50 -8.80
N PRO A 104 3.80 9.51 -8.55
CA PRO A 104 4.20 8.32 -7.81
C PRO A 104 5.19 7.50 -8.60
N LYS A 105 6.15 6.91 -7.89
CA LYS A 105 7.13 6.01 -8.48
C LYS A 105 6.56 4.64 -8.78
N VAL A 106 5.55 4.24 -8.01
CA VAL A 106 4.86 2.95 -8.13
C VAL A 106 3.36 3.18 -8.01
N LEU A 107 2.59 2.49 -8.83
CA LEU A 107 1.15 2.34 -8.69
C LEU A 107 0.83 0.88 -8.36
N ILE A 108 0.35 0.65 -7.15
CA ILE A 108 -0.22 -0.63 -6.73
C ILE A 108 -1.71 -0.61 -7.10
N TYR A 109 -2.22 -1.65 -7.73
CA TYR A 109 -3.63 -1.72 -8.06
C TYR A 109 -4.18 -3.14 -7.95
N SER A 110 -5.48 -3.26 -7.71
CA SER A 110 -6.16 -4.55 -7.77
C SER A 110 -6.64 -4.84 -9.19
N ASP A 111 -6.79 -6.12 -9.50
CA ASP A 111 -7.20 -6.61 -10.83
C ASP A 111 -8.52 -6.01 -11.31
N ASP A 112 -9.40 -5.61 -10.39
CA ASP A 112 -10.67 -4.93 -10.71
C ASP A 112 -10.48 -3.67 -11.54
N PHE A 113 -9.31 -3.03 -11.46
CA PHE A 113 -9.00 -1.76 -12.11
C PHE A 113 -8.04 -1.89 -13.30
N ILE A 114 -7.78 -3.12 -13.76
CA ILE A 114 -6.81 -3.36 -14.84
C ILE A 114 -7.12 -2.55 -16.10
N ASP A 115 -8.39 -2.42 -16.48
CA ASP A 115 -8.77 -1.67 -17.67
C ASP A 115 -8.52 -0.18 -17.50
N SER A 116 -8.84 0.37 -16.33
CA SER A 116 -8.52 1.76 -15.99
C SER A 116 -7.02 2.01 -16.02
N VAL A 117 -6.22 1.09 -15.47
CA VAL A 117 -4.75 1.19 -15.46
C VAL A 117 -4.19 1.18 -16.87
N ARG A 118 -4.71 0.35 -17.77
CA ARG A 118 -4.31 0.35 -19.18
C ARG A 118 -4.54 1.69 -19.86
N GLU A 119 -5.67 2.34 -19.57
CA GLU A 119 -5.95 3.68 -20.11
C GLU A 119 -5.02 4.74 -19.49
N ILE A 120 -4.75 4.62 -18.20
CA ILE A 120 -3.78 5.50 -17.51
C ILE A 120 -2.39 5.35 -18.12
N GLU A 121 -1.90 4.14 -18.36
CA GLU A 121 -0.60 3.88 -18.98
C GLU A 121 -0.45 4.52 -20.34
N LYS A 122 -1.51 4.53 -21.15
CA LYS A 122 -1.50 5.17 -22.47
C LYS A 122 -1.45 6.69 -22.38
N ALA A 123 -1.94 7.26 -21.30
CA ALA A 123 -2.10 8.70 -21.13
C ALA A 123 -0.89 9.41 -20.50
N ILE A 124 -0.04 8.65 -19.81
CA ILE A 124 1.15 9.20 -19.13
C ILE A 124 2.44 8.95 -19.88
#